data_1990debd605bbb9544eda5441db7d07f
#
_entry.id   1990debd605bbb9544eda5441db7d07f
#
_cell.length_a   1.000
_cell.length_b   1.000
_cell.length_c   1.000
_cell.angle_alpha   90.00
_cell.angle_beta   90.00
_cell.angle_gamma   90.00
#
_symmetry.space_group_name_H-M   'P 1'
#
loop_
_entity.id
_entity.type
_entity.pdbx_description
1 polymer ?
#
loop_
_entity_poly.entity_id
_entity_poly.type
_entity_poly.pdbx_seq_one_letter_code
_entity_poly.pdbx_strand_id
1 'polypeptide(L)'
;MPTDVWDAWRAASIRAYARDMVRVGSWPAEGAEARGASLFARLVPDGQSTAGHEFRSVVNEAGEAVGAVWFAPDGEIGRGAAFLWDIAIDPEHRGRGYGRAAMEALEAFVRALGYDAIRLHVFGDNDVARHLYRAVGYSETSVSMMKRLG
;
A
#
# COMPACT_ATOMS: atom_id res chain seq x y z
N MET A 1 7.45 -4.78 12.65
CA MET A 1 8.03 -5.66 11.59
C MET A 1 9.50 -5.91 11.94
N PRO A 2 10.03 -7.15 11.88
CA PRO A 2 11.46 -7.42 12.08
C PRO A 2 12.32 -6.68 11.06
N THR A 3 13.55 -6.32 11.42
CA THR A 3 14.42 -5.45 10.59
C THR A 3 14.77 -6.07 9.23
N ASP A 4 15.07 -7.35 9.21
CA ASP A 4 15.37 -8.09 7.97
C ASP A 4 14.17 -8.18 7.02
N VAL A 5 12.97 -8.39 7.59
CA VAL A 5 11.70 -8.36 6.86
C VAL A 5 11.42 -6.96 6.33
N TRP A 6 11.67 -5.93 7.12
CA TRP A 6 11.53 -4.54 6.74
C TRP A 6 12.39 -4.19 5.54
N ASP A 7 13.68 -4.52 5.58
CA ASP A 7 14.61 -4.17 4.50
C ASP A 7 14.24 -4.84 3.18
N ALA A 8 13.86 -6.12 3.23
CA ALA A 8 13.41 -6.88 2.06
C ALA A 8 12.09 -6.31 1.50
N TRP A 9 11.12 -6.05 2.36
CA TRP A 9 9.83 -5.47 1.98
C TRP A 9 10.00 -4.08 1.37
N ARG A 10 10.79 -3.20 2.00
CA ARG A 10 11.07 -1.85 1.51
C ARG A 10 11.67 -1.88 0.09
N ALA A 11 12.68 -2.70 -0.11
CA ALA A 11 13.31 -2.83 -1.43
C ALA A 11 12.30 -3.33 -2.49
N ALA A 12 11.47 -4.30 -2.16
CA ALA A 12 10.43 -4.82 -3.05
C ALA A 12 9.36 -3.77 -3.36
N SER A 13 8.91 -3.01 -2.36
CA SER A 13 7.91 -1.94 -2.52
C SER A 13 8.43 -0.81 -3.41
N ILE A 14 9.67 -0.38 -3.24
CA ILE A 14 10.30 0.64 -4.09
C ILE A 14 10.34 0.17 -5.55
N ARG A 15 10.78 -1.06 -5.81
CA ARG A 15 10.82 -1.62 -7.17
C ARG A 15 9.44 -1.76 -7.79
N ALA A 16 8.46 -2.21 -7.03
CA ALA A 16 7.09 -2.36 -7.50
C ALA A 16 6.49 -1.01 -7.88
N TYR A 17 6.61 -0.01 -7.01
CA TYR A 17 6.13 1.33 -7.28
C TYR A 17 6.80 1.97 -8.49
N ALA A 18 8.12 1.84 -8.63
CA ALA A 18 8.85 2.34 -9.79
C ALA A 18 8.36 1.69 -11.11
N ARG A 19 8.13 0.37 -11.11
CA ARG A 19 7.56 -0.33 -12.27
C ARG A 19 6.17 0.19 -12.62
N ASP A 20 5.34 0.42 -11.62
CA ASP A 20 3.98 0.93 -11.82
C ASP A 20 4.00 2.35 -12.42
N MET A 21 4.85 3.22 -11.92
CA MET A 21 5.00 4.59 -12.43
C MET A 21 5.53 4.63 -13.86
N VAL A 22 6.40 3.70 -14.24
CA VAL A 22 6.85 3.55 -15.63
C VAL A 22 5.71 3.00 -16.51
N ARG A 23 5.02 1.97 -16.05
CA ARG A 23 3.91 1.34 -16.76
C ARG A 23 2.81 2.35 -17.12
N VAL A 24 2.43 3.21 -16.18
CA VAL A 24 1.39 4.22 -16.41
C VAL A 24 1.91 5.47 -17.13
N GLY A 25 3.20 5.51 -17.48
CA GLY A 25 3.82 6.59 -18.24
C GLY A 25 4.14 7.85 -17.45
N SER A 26 4.11 7.80 -16.12
CA SER A 26 4.45 8.94 -15.26
C SER A 26 5.95 9.16 -15.12
N TRP A 27 6.74 8.10 -15.20
CA TRP A 27 8.20 8.15 -15.10
C TRP A 27 8.87 7.48 -16.30
N PRO A 28 10.02 8.01 -16.77
CA PRO A 28 10.88 7.26 -17.69
C PRO A 28 11.46 6.04 -16.99
N ALA A 29 11.72 4.98 -17.73
CA ALA A 29 12.30 3.74 -17.18
C ALA A 29 13.69 3.98 -16.56
N GLU A 30 14.50 4.85 -17.22
CA GLU A 30 15.82 5.23 -16.71
C GLU A 30 15.68 6.00 -15.39
N GLY A 31 16.37 5.52 -14.36
CA GLY A 31 16.38 6.13 -13.03
C GLY A 31 15.10 5.97 -12.22
N ALA A 32 14.13 5.17 -12.67
CA ALA A 32 12.83 5.01 -11.99
C ALA A 32 12.99 4.46 -10.56
N GLU A 33 13.83 3.45 -10.37
CA GLU A 33 14.04 2.87 -9.04
C GLU A 33 14.71 3.86 -8.09
N ALA A 34 15.68 4.64 -8.57
CA ALA A 34 16.31 5.71 -7.78
C ALA A 34 15.31 6.80 -7.37
N ARG A 35 14.37 7.18 -8.27
CA ARG A 35 13.28 8.10 -7.93
C ARG A 35 12.36 7.53 -6.86
N GLY A 36 12.02 6.26 -6.98
CA GLY A 36 11.22 5.56 -5.97
C GLY A 36 11.90 5.53 -4.62
N ALA A 37 13.18 5.23 -4.58
CA ALA A 37 13.98 5.24 -3.35
C ALA A 37 14.04 6.64 -2.70
N SER A 38 14.22 7.69 -3.51
CA SER A 38 14.23 9.07 -3.01
C SER A 38 12.88 9.51 -2.46
N LEU A 39 11.79 9.14 -3.13
CA LEU A 39 10.44 9.41 -2.67
C LEU A 39 10.16 8.71 -1.33
N PHE A 40 10.51 7.44 -1.25
CA PHE A 40 10.35 6.65 -0.04
C PHE A 40 11.13 7.25 1.14
N ALA A 41 12.39 7.66 0.91
CA ALA A 41 13.22 8.30 1.93
C ALA A 41 12.64 9.62 2.45
N ARG A 42 11.94 10.39 1.60
CA ARG A 42 11.24 11.60 2.02
C ARG A 42 9.97 11.31 2.83
N LEU A 43 9.24 10.26 2.47
CA LEU A 43 8.00 9.88 3.18
C LEU A 43 8.30 9.28 4.55
N VAL A 44 9.34 8.48 4.66
CA VAL A 44 9.69 7.75 5.88
C VAL A 44 11.18 7.93 6.21
N PRO A 45 11.58 9.16 6.61
CA PRO A 45 12.98 9.50 6.84
C PRO A 45 13.63 8.66 7.95
N ASP A 46 12.86 8.21 8.92
CA ASP A 46 13.33 7.39 10.04
C ASP A 46 12.99 5.89 9.85
N GLY A 47 12.77 5.48 8.59
CA GLY A 47 12.41 4.11 8.26
C GLY A 47 11.11 3.69 8.93
N GLN A 48 11.06 2.47 9.46
CA GLN A 48 9.85 1.99 10.14
C GLN A 48 9.57 2.68 11.48
N SER A 49 10.47 3.51 11.97
CA SER A 49 10.28 4.33 13.18
C SER A 49 9.72 5.73 12.89
N THR A 50 9.44 6.04 11.64
CA THR A 50 8.87 7.33 11.24
C THR A 50 7.53 7.56 11.95
N ALA A 51 7.42 8.69 12.65
CA ALA A 51 6.26 9.02 13.45
C ALA A 51 4.96 9.00 12.64
N GLY A 52 3.93 8.35 13.17
CA GLY A 52 2.62 8.22 12.54
C GLY A 52 2.52 7.11 11.49
N HIS A 53 3.63 6.58 10.99
CA HIS A 53 3.62 5.48 10.05
C HIS A 53 3.60 4.13 10.75
N GLU A 54 2.72 3.25 10.30
CA GLU A 54 2.56 1.89 10.80
C GLU A 54 2.92 0.88 9.72
N PHE A 55 3.87 0.01 10.03
CA PHE A 55 4.31 -1.09 9.19
C PHE A 55 4.09 -2.39 9.93
N ARG A 56 3.18 -3.22 9.42
CA ARG A 56 2.76 -4.45 10.08
C ARG A 56 2.90 -5.64 9.15
N SER A 57 3.27 -6.78 9.72
CA SER A 57 3.17 -8.06 9.02
C SER A 57 1.72 -8.54 9.05
N VAL A 58 1.27 -9.07 7.92
CA VAL A 58 0.04 -9.86 7.85
C VAL A 58 0.41 -11.28 8.23
N VAL A 59 -0.22 -11.83 9.25
CA VAL A 59 0.03 -13.20 9.71
C VAL A 59 -1.23 -14.05 9.58
N ASN A 60 -1.06 -15.30 9.19
CA ASN A 60 -2.14 -16.27 9.13
C ASN A 60 -2.43 -16.89 10.50
N GLU A 61 -3.43 -17.78 10.58
CA GLU A 61 -3.83 -18.46 11.84
C GLU A 61 -2.71 -19.31 12.44
N ALA A 62 -1.75 -19.77 11.64
CA ALA A 62 -0.59 -20.50 12.11
C ALA A 62 0.53 -19.59 12.64
N GLY A 63 0.35 -18.26 12.58
CA GLY A 63 1.37 -17.28 12.96
C GLY A 63 2.46 -17.06 11.92
N GLU A 64 2.27 -17.58 10.70
CA GLU A 64 3.18 -17.40 9.59
C GLU A 64 2.95 -16.04 8.93
N ALA A 65 4.02 -15.29 8.66
CA ALA A 65 3.95 -14.05 7.91
C ALA A 65 3.63 -14.35 6.43
N VAL A 66 2.55 -13.77 5.93
CA VAL A 66 2.02 -14.00 4.57
C VAL A 66 1.95 -12.71 3.75
N GLY A 67 2.37 -11.59 4.31
CA GLY A 67 2.36 -10.29 3.66
C GLY A 67 2.65 -9.15 4.61
N ALA A 68 2.46 -7.94 4.12
CA ALA A 68 2.70 -6.71 4.86
C ALA A 68 1.67 -5.63 4.54
N VAL A 69 1.51 -4.69 5.45
CA VAL A 69 0.67 -3.51 5.30
C VAL A 69 1.40 -2.27 5.82
N TRP A 70 1.20 -1.16 5.13
CA TRP A 70 1.72 0.15 5.51
C TRP A 70 0.61 1.19 5.44
N PHE A 71 0.34 1.87 6.55
CA PHE A 71 -0.61 2.97 6.61
C PHE A 71 -0.11 4.09 7.53
N ALA A 72 -0.71 5.26 7.39
CA ALA A 72 -0.41 6.44 8.19
C ALA A 72 -1.66 7.34 8.28
N PRO A 73 -1.67 8.40 9.13
CA PRO A 73 -2.71 9.41 9.07
C PRO A 73 -2.83 10.02 7.66
N ASP A 74 -4.04 10.26 7.20
CA ASP A 74 -4.27 10.89 5.90
C ASP A 74 -3.99 12.40 5.98
N GLY A 75 -2.96 12.86 5.23
CA GLY A 75 -2.59 14.26 5.20
C GLY A 75 -3.52 15.15 4.36
N GLU A 76 -4.34 14.57 3.47
CA GLU A 76 -5.25 15.34 2.60
C GLU A 76 -6.63 15.53 3.20
N ILE A 77 -7.22 14.46 3.75
CA ILE A 77 -8.56 14.51 4.34
C ILE A 77 -8.52 15.07 5.77
N GLY A 78 -7.38 14.94 6.43
CA GLY A 78 -7.19 15.43 7.78
C GLY A 78 -7.63 14.44 8.86
N ARG A 79 -8.09 14.97 9.99
CA ARG A 79 -8.39 14.17 11.18
C ARG A 79 -9.49 13.13 10.93
N GLY A 80 -9.26 11.92 11.43
CA GLY A 80 -10.23 10.84 11.37
C GLY A 80 -10.04 9.87 10.20
N ALA A 81 -9.16 10.12 9.27
CA ALA A 81 -8.86 9.20 8.17
C ALA A 81 -7.43 8.67 8.24
N ALA A 82 -7.26 7.40 7.91
CA ALA A 82 -5.96 6.78 7.63
C ALA A 82 -5.77 6.65 6.12
N PHE A 83 -4.52 6.77 5.66
CA PHE A 83 -4.13 6.47 4.29
C PHE A 83 -3.40 5.14 4.23
N LEU A 84 -3.92 4.21 3.47
CA LEU A 84 -3.28 2.93 3.19
C LEU A 84 -2.31 3.11 2.03
N TRP A 85 -1.02 3.08 2.34
CA TRP A 85 0.07 3.24 1.39
C TRP A 85 0.34 1.97 0.59
N ASP A 86 0.33 0.84 1.27
CA ASP A 86 0.60 -0.45 0.66
C ASP A 86 -0.07 -1.58 1.43
N ILE A 87 -0.55 -2.58 0.70
CA ILE A 87 -0.94 -3.88 1.21
C ILE A 87 -0.57 -4.93 0.18
N ALA A 88 0.23 -5.89 0.58
CA ALA A 88 0.70 -6.94 -0.31
C ALA A 88 0.66 -8.30 0.39
N ILE A 89 0.16 -9.29 -0.32
CA ILE A 89 0.27 -10.70 0.06
C ILE A 89 1.40 -11.31 -0.76
N ASP A 90 2.28 -12.03 -0.11
CA ASP A 90 3.42 -12.68 -0.73
C ASP A 90 2.95 -13.65 -1.83
N PRO A 91 3.65 -13.73 -2.97
CA PRO A 91 3.19 -14.46 -4.15
C PRO A 91 2.75 -15.90 -3.87
N GLU A 92 3.49 -16.63 -3.00
CA GLU A 92 3.21 -18.02 -2.62
C GLU A 92 1.93 -18.18 -1.79
N HIS A 93 1.43 -17.09 -1.20
CA HIS A 93 0.25 -17.08 -0.36
C HIS A 93 -1.00 -16.49 -1.04
N ARG A 94 -0.88 -16.04 -2.28
CA ARG A 94 -2.00 -15.44 -3.05
C ARG A 94 -3.07 -16.47 -3.43
N GLY A 95 -4.27 -15.98 -3.70
CA GLY A 95 -5.41 -16.82 -4.10
C GLY A 95 -6.03 -17.64 -2.98
N ARG A 96 -5.75 -17.32 -1.72
CA ARG A 96 -6.24 -18.03 -0.53
C ARG A 96 -7.16 -17.17 0.35
N GLY A 97 -7.55 -15.99 -0.11
CA GLY A 97 -8.41 -15.08 0.66
C GLY A 97 -7.67 -14.20 1.69
N TYR A 98 -6.36 -14.24 1.76
CA TYR A 98 -5.60 -13.44 2.73
C TYR A 98 -5.70 -11.95 2.48
N GLY A 99 -5.82 -11.49 1.22
CA GLY A 99 -5.99 -10.07 0.91
C GLY A 99 -7.26 -9.50 1.52
N ARG A 100 -8.38 -10.20 1.37
CA ARG A 100 -9.66 -9.79 1.98
C ARG A 100 -9.58 -9.82 3.51
N ALA A 101 -9.08 -10.91 4.08
CA ALA A 101 -8.94 -11.05 5.53
C ALA A 101 -8.01 -9.96 6.11
N ALA A 102 -6.92 -9.63 5.41
CA ALA A 102 -6.02 -8.56 5.81
C ALA A 102 -6.70 -7.19 5.79
N MET A 103 -7.53 -6.89 4.79
CA MET A 103 -8.29 -5.64 4.74
C MET A 103 -9.31 -5.55 5.89
N GLU A 104 -10.04 -6.62 6.17
CA GLU A 104 -11.00 -6.66 7.27
C GLU A 104 -10.30 -6.48 8.64
N ALA A 105 -9.15 -7.13 8.83
CA ALA A 105 -8.33 -6.98 10.05
C ALA A 105 -7.77 -5.56 10.17
N LEU A 106 -7.31 -4.97 9.07
CA LEU A 106 -6.83 -3.59 9.03
C LEU A 106 -7.93 -2.61 9.42
N GLU A 107 -9.13 -2.77 8.88
CA GLU A 107 -10.28 -1.90 9.22
C GLU A 107 -10.59 -1.93 10.73
N ALA A 108 -10.59 -3.13 11.32
CA ALA A 108 -10.80 -3.26 12.76
C ALA A 108 -9.68 -2.59 13.56
N PHE A 109 -8.43 -2.76 13.13
CA PHE A 109 -7.26 -2.17 13.79
C PHE A 109 -7.27 -0.64 13.70
N VAL A 110 -7.49 -0.10 12.52
CA VAL A 110 -7.54 1.35 12.26
C VAL A 110 -8.70 2.01 13.02
N ARG A 111 -9.86 1.35 13.09
CA ARG A 111 -10.98 1.81 13.90
C ARG A 111 -10.63 1.86 15.38
N ALA A 112 -9.92 0.85 15.90
CA ALA A 112 -9.48 0.83 17.30
C ALA A 112 -8.47 1.95 17.61
N LEU A 113 -7.73 2.44 16.62
CA LEU A 113 -6.85 3.62 16.75
C LEU A 113 -7.62 4.95 16.71
N GLY A 114 -8.93 4.94 16.47
CA GLY A 114 -9.78 6.13 16.45
C GLY A 114 -10.02 6.75 15.08
N TYR A 115 -9.67 6.06 13.99
CA TYR A 115 -9.97 6.52 12.64
C TYR A 115 -11.36 6.09 12.20
N ASP A 116 -12.05 6.96 11.46
CA ASP A 116 -13.39 6.73 10.93
C ASP A 116 -13.41 6.28 9.47
N ALA A 117 -12.29 6.45 8.76
CA ALA A 117 -12.18 6.16 7.35
C ALA A 117 -10.78 5.66 6.97
N ILE A 118 -10.71 4.89 5.90
CA ILE A 118 -9.46 4.53 5.22
C ILE A 118 -9.57 5.01 3.78
N ARG A 119 -8.57 5.77 3.33
CA ARG A 119 -8.40 6.15 1.94
C ARG A 119 -7.19 5.41 1.36
N LEU A 120 -7.26 5.05 0.12
CA LEU A 120 -6.16 4.45 -0.63
C LEU A 120 -6.12 4.97 -2.06
N HIS A 121 -4.98 4.78 -2.72
CA HIS A 121 -4.84 4.95 -4.16
C HIS A 121 -4.62 3.59 -4.81
N VAL A 122 -5.27 3.37 -5.95
CA VAL A 122 -5.08 2.18 -6.77
C VAL A 122 -4.96 2.59 -8.23
N PHE A 123 -4.01 1.99 -8.97
CA PHE A 123 -3.89 2.23 -10.40
C PHE A 123 -5.11 1.67 -11.14
N GLY A 124 -5.59 2.43 -12.14
CA GLY A 124 -6.82 2.12 -12.85
C GLY A 124 -6.82 0.78 -13.59
N ASP A 125 -5.65 0.25 -13.94
CA ASP A 125 -5.46 -1.05 -14.58
C ASP A 125 -5.22 -2.22 -13.61
N ASN A 126 -5.19 -1.95 -12.30
CA ASN A 126 -5.07 -2.99 -11.29
C ASN A 126 -6.45 -3.56 -10.95
N ASP A 127 -6.98 -4.41 -11.85
CA ASP A 127 -8.33 -4.95 -11.73
C ASP A 127 -8.50 -5.86 -10.51
N VAL A 128 -7.47 -6.62 -10.16
CA VAL A 128 -7.50 -7.53 -9.00
C VAL A 128 -7.67 -6.74 -7.69
N ALA A 129 -6.87 -5.72 -7.48
CA ALA A 129 -6.97 -4.87 -6.30
C ALA A 129 -8.27 -4.06 -6.27
N ARG A 130 -8.66 -3.47 -7.41
CA ARG A 130 -9.92 -2.72 -7.52
C ARG A 130 -11.13 -3.59 -7.20
N HIS A 131 -11.15 -4.83 -7.69
CA HIS A 131 -12.22 -5.78 -7.37
C HIS A 131 -12.26 -6.09 -5.87
N LEU A 132 -11.11 -6.37 -5.26
CA LEU A 132 -11.00 -6.61 -3.82
C LEU A 132 -11.55 -5.42 -3.02
N TYR A 133 -11.09 -4.21 -3.31
CA TYR A 133 -11.50 -3.02 -2.56
C TYR A 133 -13.00 -2.75 -2.68
N ARG A 134 -13.57 -2.89 -3.87
CA ARG A 134 -15.04 -2.79 -4.05
C ARG A 134 -15.79 -3.85 -3.26
N ALA A 135 -15.28 -5.09 -3.26
CA ALA A 135 -15.90 -6.20 -2.54
C ALA A 135 -15.95 -5.98 -1.01
N VAL A 136 -14.97 -5.27 -0.45
CA VAL A 136 -14.94 -4.92 0.98
C VAL A 136 -15.53 -3.54 1.28
N GLY A 137 -16.16 -2.87 0.31
CA GLY A 137 -16.95 -1.67 0.54
C GLY A 137 -16.30 -0.35 0.18
N TYR A 138 -15.13 -0.33 -0.44
CA TYR A 138 -14.50 0.91 -0.93
C TYR A 138 -15.23 1.42 -2.18
N SER A 139 -15.35 2.73 -2.30
CA SER A 139 -15.89 3.42 -3.47
C SER A 139 -14.85 4.39 -4.04
N GLU A 140 -14.92 4.63 -5.34
CA GLU A 140 -14.06 5.61 -6.02
C GLU A 140 -14.43 7.02 -5.61
N THR A 141 -13.45 7.81 -5.17
CA THR A 141 -13.62 9.20 -4.76
C THR A 141 -13.10 10.18 -5.82
N SER A 142 -12.10 9.75 -6.60
CA SER A 142 -11.48 10.56 -7.66
C SER A 142 -10.94 9.62 -8.74
N VAL A 143 -11.05 10.03 -9.98
CA VAL A 143 -10.54 9.26 -11.14
C VAL A 143 -9.70 10.18 -12.00
N SER A 144 -8.45 9.79 -12.28
CA SER A 144 -7.59 10.46 -13.26
C SER A 144 -7.64 9.70 -14.58
N MET A 145 -7.84 10.42 -15.68
CA MET A 145 -7.92 9.85 -17.02
C MET A 145 -6.93 10.52 -17.95
N MET A 146 -6.36 9.75 -18.88
CA MET A 146 -5.40 10.25 -19.85
C MET A 146 -5.69 9.65 -21.23
N LYS A 147 -5.50 10.46 -22.26
CA LYS A 147 -5.49 10.02 -23.65
C LYS A 147 -4.20 10.53 -24.32
N ARG A 148 -3.45 9.65 -24.91
CA ARG A 148 -2.31 10.03 -25.76
C ARG A 148 -2.82 10.45 -27.13
N LEU A 149 -2.26 11.52 -27.68
CA LEU A 149 -2.77 12.17 -28.90
C LEU A 149 -1.90 11.92 -30.14
N GLY A 150 -1.02 11.00 -30.10
CA GLY A 150 -0.24 10.78 -31.30
C GLY A 150 0.72 9.65 -31.22
#